data_f21168b7a4b35f37bf244cee997e0860
#
_entry.id   f21168b7a4b35f37bf244cee997e0860
#
_cell.length_a   1.000
_cell.length_b   1.000
_cell.length_c   1.000
_cell.angle_alpha   90.00
_cell.angle_beta   90.00
_cell.angle_gamma   90.00
#
_symmetry.space_group_name_H-M   'P 1'
#
loop_
_entity.id
_entity.type
_entity.pdbx_description
1 polymer ?
#
loop_
_entity_poly.entity_id
_entity_poly.type
_entity_poly.pdbx_seq_one_letter_code
_entity_poly.pdbx_strand_id
1 'polypeptide(L)'
;SCSLVGSEMCIRDRSDETPGVKGLGILPGEVLRIPDKEGLKIPHMGWNSIKIKKGARLFKDIPEDSYVYFVHSYYLKAGREEDVTATTEYSALIHASVEHDNVFACQFHPEKSSEIGLKILKNFVEL
;
A
#
# COMPACT_ATOMS: atom_id res chain seq x y z
N SER A 1 16.08 8.83 10.15
CA SER A 1 15.37 9.24 8.95
C SER A 1 14.40 8.18 8.48
N CYS A 2 13.28 8.60 7.88
CA CYS A 2 12.24 7.73 7.36
C CYS A 2 12.22 7.76 5.84
N SER A 3 11.77 6.67 5.24
CA SER A 3 11.61 6.58 3.79
C SER A 3 10.19 6.17 3.43
N LEU A 4 9.57 6.90 2.51
CA LEU A 4 8.27 6.57 1.92
C LEU A 4 8.49 6.18 0.46
N VAL A 5 8.10 4.97 0.11
CA VAL A 5 8.33 4.41 -1.23
C VAL A 5 7.08 3.73 -1.77
N GLY A 6 7.04 3.48 -3.08
CA GLY A 6 6.03 2.63 -3.68
C GLY A 6 6.18 1.19 -3.20
N SER A 7 5.07 0.52 -2.93
CA SER A 7 5.08 -0.80 -2.31
C SER A 7 5.87 -1.84 -3.11
N GLU A 8 5.80 -1.79 -4.43
CA GLU A 8 6.48 -2.75 -5.30
C GLU A 8 7.99 -2.70 -5.18
N MET A 9 8.55 -1.53 -4.87
CA MET A 9 9.99 -1.37 -4.73
C MET A 9 10.55 -1.98 -3.45
N CYS A 10 9.70 -2.20 -2.45
CA CYS A 10 10.12 -2.73 -1.16
C CYS A 10 10.26 -4.25 -1.14
N ILE A 11 9.80 -4.95 -2.16
CA ILE A 11 9.63 -6.39 -2.15
C ILE A 11 10.91 -7.13 -2.51
N ARG A 12 11.19 -8.17 -1.76
CA ARG A 12 12.39 -8.98 -1.87
C ARG A 12 12.19 -10.26 -2.69
N ASP A 13 11.04 -10.92 -2.52
CA ASP A 13 10.92 -12.32 -2.90
C ASP A 13 10.47 -12.54 -4.35
N ARG A 14 9.41 -11.87 -4.78
CA ARG A 14 8.85 -12.12 -6.10
C ARG A 14 8.02 -10.93 -6.60
N SER A 15 8.08 -10.68 -7.90
CA SER A 15 7.21 -9.72 -8.57
C SER A 15 6.66 -10.29 -9.88
N ASP A 16 5.34 -10.27 -10.03
CA ASP A 16 4.67 -10.64 -11.28
C ASP A 16 4.78 -9.51 -12.33
N GLU A 17 4.98 -8.28 -11.90
CA GLU A 17 5.13 -7.13 -12.80
C GLU A 17 6.41 -7.22 -13.62
N THR A 18 7.50 -7.66 -12.98
CA THR A 18 8.79 -7.81 -13.65
C THR A 18 9.41 -9.14 -13.21
N PRO A 19 9.00 -10.27 -13.83
CA PRO A 19 9.52 -11.57 -13.46
C PRO A 19 11.04 -11.65 -13.58
N GLY A 20 11.67 -12.24 -12.57
CA GLY A 20 13.12 -12.38 -12.52
C GLY A 20 13.88 -11.19 -11.99
N VAL A 21 13.21 -10.07 -11.72
CA VAL A 21 13.83 -8.89 -11.12
C VAL A 21 13.44 -8.82 -9.65
N LYS A 22 14.44 -8.63 -8.79
CA LYS A 22 14.21 -8.43 -7.36
C LYS A 22 14.07 -6.92 -7.08
N GLY A 23 13.16 -6.57 -6.17
CA GLY A 23 13.05 -5.21 -5.68
C GLY A 23 14.20 -4.85 -4.75
N LEU A 24 14.04 -3.79 -3.95
CA LEU A 24 15.07 -3.31 -3.03
C LEU A 24 15.38 -4.28 -1.89
N GLY A 25 14.55 -5.29 -1.66
CA GLY A 25 14.78 -6.30 -0.64
C GLY A 25 14.59 -5.82 0.79
N ILE A 26 13.84 -4.76 0.99
CA ILE A 26 13.64 -4.16 2.32
C ILE A 26 12.63 -4.96 3.14
N LEU A 27 11.57 -5.42 2.48
CA LEU A 27 10.48 -6.15 3.13
C LEU A 27 10.27 -7.51 2.46
N PRO A 28 9.98 -8.57 3.23
CA PRO A 28 9.56 -9.83 2.64
C PRO A 28 8.15 -9.71 2.06
N GLY A 29 7.89 -10.40 0.99
CA GLY A 29 6.58 -10.41 0.36
C GLY A 29 6.65 -10.61 -1.14
N GLU A 30 5.50 -10.45 -1.78
CA GLU A 30 5.35 -10.65 -3.22
C GLU A 30 4.58 -9.49 -3.83
N VAL A 31 4.87 -9.20 -5.10
CA VAL A 31 4.06 -8.30 -5.92
C VAL A 31 3.32 -9.18 -6.92
N LEU A 32 1.99 -9.18 -6.83
CA LEU A 32 1.12 -10.06 -7.59
C LEU A 32 0.20 -9.24 -8.49
N ARG A 33 -0.17 -9.82 -9.64
CA ARG A 33 -1.19 -9.20 -10.48
C ARG A 33 -2.57 -9.35 -9.83
N ILE A 34 -3.38 -8.28 -9.88
CA ILE A 34 -4.76 -8.33 -9.37
C ILE A 34 -5.53 -9.39 -10.18
N PRO A 35 -6.19 -10.36 -9.51
CA PRO A 35 -6.95 -11.39 -10.22
C PRO A 35 -8.13 -10.81 -10.99
N ASP A 36 -8.41 -11.38 -12.16
CA ASP A 36 -9.60 -11.01 -12.91
C ASP A 36 -10.84 -11.41 -12.11
N LYS A 37 -11.82 -10.52 -12.05
CA LYS A 37 -13.10 -10.77 -11.41
C LYS A 37 -14.20 -10.08 -12.20
N GLU A 38 -15.29 -10.79 -12.44
CA GLU A 38 -16.43 -10.25 -13.16
C GLU A 38 -16.95 -8.97 -12.49
N GLY A 39 -17.16 -7.95 -13.30
CA GLY A 39 -17.64 -6.64 -12.82
C GLY A 39 -16.55 -5.70 -12.31
N LEU A 40 -15.31 -6.16 -12.22
CA LEU A 40 -14.18 -5.32 -11.80
C LEU A 40 -13.18 -5.15 -12.95
N LYS A 41 -12.74 -3.92 -13.12
CA LYS A 41 -11.74 -3.57 -14.15
C LYS A 41 -10.34 -3.58 -13.57
N ILE A 42 -9.37 -3.94 -14.39
CA ILE A 42 -7.95 -3.82 -14.09
C ILE A 42 -7.36 -2.83 -15.11
N PRO A 43 -6.65 -1.80 -14.66
CA PRO A 43 -6.19 -1.54 -13.29
C PRO A 43 -7.31 -1.16 -12.31
N HIS A 44 -7.04 -1.38 -11.01
CA HIS A 44 -7.82 -0.78 -9.92
C HIS A 44 -7.57 0.71 -9.96
N MET A 45 -8.55 1.47 -10.38
CA MET A 45 -8.42 2.91 -10.60
C MET A 45 -9.58 3.63 -9.95
N GLY A 46 -9.27 4.59 -9.10
CA GLY A 46 -10.27 5.41 -8.43
C GLY A 46 -10.17 5.37 -6.91
N TRP A 47 -11.21 5.82 -6.26
CA TRP A 47 -11.28 5.94 -4.81
C TRP A 47 -11.76 4.64 -4.18
N ASN A 48 -11.07 4.21 -3.14
CA ASN A 48 -11.51 3.08 -2.35
C ASN A 48 -11.15 3.32 -0.87
N SER A 49 -11.93 2.73 0.02
CA SER A 49 -11.72 2.88 1.46
C SER A 49 -10.62 1.93 1.94
N ILE A 50 -9.93 2.35 3.00
CA ILE A 50 -8.90 1.55 3.64
C ILE A 50 -9.31 1.18 5.06
N LYS A 51 -8.95 -0.03 5.46
CA LYS A 51 -9.02 -0.50 6.85
C LYS A 51 -7.65 -0.27 7.48
N ILE A 52 -7.61 0.42 8.61
CA ILE A 52 -6.38 0.86 9.24
C ILE A 52 -6.11 0.03 10.48
N LYS A 53 -4.89 -0.49 10.60
CA LYS A 53 -4.46 -1.22 11.78
C LYS A 53 -4.26 -0.25 12.95
N LYS A 54 -4.72 -0.64 14.13
CA LYS A 54 -4.50 0.15 15.34
C LYS A 54 -3.01 0.34 15.62
N GLY A 55 -2.61 1.57 15.86
CA GLY A 55 -1.23 1.91 16.15
C GLY A 55 -0.36 2.19 14.93
N ALA A 56 -0.93 2.18 13.73
CA ALA A 56 -0.21 2.53 12.51
C ALA A 56 0.24 3.99 12.56
N ARG A 57 1.55 4.21 12.49
CA ARG A 57 2.13 5.55 12.67
C ARG A 57 1.78 6.51 11.56
N LEU A 58 1.79 6.02 10.31
CA LEU A 58 1.48 6.85 9.14
C LEU A 58 0.03 7.32 9.12
N PHE A 59 -0.86 6.57 9.75
CA PHE A 59 -2.30 6.84 9.76
C PHE A 59 -2.80 7.43 11.07
N LYS A 60 -1.92 8.05 11.85
CA LYS A 60 -2.31 8.73 13.07
C LYS A 60 -3.40 9.77 12.79
N ASP A 61 -4.49 9.71 13.54
CA ASP A 61 -5.65 10.60 13.41
C ASP A 61 -6.35 10.54 12.03
N ILE A 62 -6.14 9.48 11.27
CA ILE A 62 -6.87 9.22 10.04
C ILE A 62 -8.09 8.36 10.40
N PRO A 63 -9.32 8.80 10.05
CA PRO A 63 -10.52 8.00 10.33
C PRO A 63 -10.52 6.67 9.61
N GLU A 64 -11.08 5.64 10.27
CA GLU A 64 -11.31 4.34 9.65
C GLU A 64 -12.23 4.50 8.44
N ASP A 65 -12.02 3.66 7.43
CA ASP A 65 -12.76 3.71 6.16
C ASP A 65 -12.58 5.00 5.37
N SER A 66 -11.49 5.73 5.59
CA SER A 66 -11.14 6.87 4.75
C SER A 66 -10.88 6.43 3.32
N TYR A 67 -11.27 7.26 2.35
CA TYR A 67 -11.08 6.99 0.94
C TYR A 67 -9.76 7.58 0.46
N VAL A 68 -9.02 6.78 -0.29
CA VAL A 68 -7.77 7.19 -0.93
C VAL A 68 -7.77 6.76 -2.39
N TYR A 69 -6.94 7.38 -3.21
CA TYR A 69 -6.92 7.16 -4.65
C TYR A 69 -5.92 6.06 -5.04
N PHE A 70 -6.42 5.08 -5.79
CA PHE A 70 -5.63 3.96 -6.30
C PHE A 70 -5.53 4.04 -7.82
N VAL A 71 -4.38 3.65 -8.35
CA VAL A 71 -4.21 3.33 -9.77
C VAL A 71 -3.09 2.30 -9.89
N HIS A 72 -3.47 1.01 -9.98
CA HIS A 72 -2.50 -0.08 -10.06
C HIS A 72 -3.11 -1.37 -10.62
N SER A 73 -2.28 -2.17 -11.26
CA SER A 73 -2.65 -3.50 -11.76
C SER A 73 -2.01 -4.63 -10.95
N TYR A 74 -0.99 -4.30 -10.19
CA TYR A 74 -0.26 -5.23 -9.32
C TYR A 74 -0.39 -4.76 -7.88
N TYR A 75 -0.34 -5.69 -6.95
CA TYR A 75 -0.49 -5.35 -5.54
C TYR A 75 0.52 -6.07 -4.68
N LEU A 76 0.84 -5.44 -3.56
CA LEU A 76 1.71 -5.99 -2.54
C LEU A 76 0.97 -7.03 -1.70
N LYS A 77 1.60 -8.18 -1.51
CA LYS A 77 1.22 -9.12 -0.47
C LYS A 77 2.42 -9.28 0.47
N ALA A 78 2.36 -8.62 1.62
CA ALA A 78 3.45 -8.65 2.59
C ALA A 78 3.67 -10.05 3.13
N GLY A 79 4.92 -10.42 3.34
CA GLY A 79 5.29 -11.72 3.90
C GLY A 79 5.07 -11.80 5.41
N ARG A 80 5.01 -10.63 6.09
CA ARG A 80 4.72 -10.55 7.52
C ARG A 80 3.50 -9.70 7.77
N GLU A 81 2.52 -10.28 8.42
CA GLU A 81 1.26 -9.60 8.69
C GLU A 81 1.44 -8.39 9.61
N GLU A 82 2.38 -8.45 10.52
CA GLU A 82 2.68 -7.33 11.42
C GLU A 82 3.17 -6.07 10.71
N ASP A 83 3.68 -6.18 9.50
CA ASP A 83 4.11 -5.03 8.70
C ASP A 83 2.93 -4.32 8.03
N VAL A 84 1.79 -4.97 7.91
CA VAL A 84 0.61 -4.43 7.22
C VAL A 84 -0.10 -3.42 8.11
N THR A 85 -0.24 -2.19 7.63
CA THR A 85 -0.86 -1.10 8.39
C THR A 85 -2.20 -0.65 7.82
N ALA A 86 -2.46 -0.92 6.55
CA ALA A 86 -3.76 -0.64 5.96
C ALA A 86 -4.06 -1.66 4.86
N THR A 87 -5.33 -1.99 4.70
CA THR A 87 -5.79 -2.91 3.67
C THR A 87 -6.97 -2.31 2.91
N THR A 88 -7.15 -2.75 1.68
CA THR A 88 -8.35 -2.48 0.89
C THR A 88 -8.74 -3.74 0.15
N GLU A 89 -9.98 -3.84 -0.28
CA GLU A 89 -10.46 -4.99 -1.02
C GLU A 89 -10.81 -4.58 -2.44
N TYR A 90 -10.19 -5.25 -3.41
CA TYR A 90 -10.51 -5.09 -4.82
C TYR A 90 -10.11 -6.35 -5.56
N SER A 91 -11.06 -7.27 -5.78
CA SER A 91 -10.83 -8.61 -6.35
C SER A 91 -9.97 -9.51 -5.45
N ALA A 92 -9.12 -8.95 -4.62
CA ALA A 92 -8.31 -9.61 -3.62
C ALA A 92 -8.14 -8.67 -2.43
N LEU A 93 -7.70 -9.20 -1.30
CA LEU A 93 -7.32 -8.35 -0.16
C LEU A 93 -5.95 -7.75 -0.47
N ILE A 94 -5.93 -6.43 -0.64
CA ILE A 94 -4.73 -5.69 -1.00
C ILE A 94 -4.13 -5.07 0.25
N HIS A 95 -2.83 -5.30 0.48
CA HIS A 95 -2.08 -4.62 1.53
C HIS A 95 -1.77 -3.21 1.04
N ALA A 96 -2.65 -2.27 1.39
CA ALA A 96 -2.59 -0.90 0.86
C ALA A 96 -1.45 -0.09 1.44
N SER A 97 -0.96 -0.45 2.62
CA SER A 97 0.20 0.19 3.24
C SER A 97 0.90 -0.79 4.17
N VAL A 98 2.21 -0.67 4.22
CA VAL A 98 3.06 -1.43 5.15
C VAL A 98 4.06 -0.49 5.79
N GLU A 99 4.50 -0.84 6.99
CA GLU A 99 5.59 -0.14 7.66
C GLU A 99 6.49 -1.12 8.39
N HIS A 100 7.80 -0.86 8.34
CA HIS A 100 8.80 -1.64 9.04
C HIS A 100 9.93 -0.70 9.43
N ASP A 101 10.17 -0.55 10.73
CA ASP A 101 11.15 0.39 11.30
C ASP A 101 10.91 1.81 10.77
N ASN A 102 11.81 2.33 9.94
CA ASN A 102 11.71 3.66 9.36
C ASN A 102 11.30 3.65 7.88
N VAL A 103 10.81 2.51 7.38
CA VAL A 103 10.37 2.37 5.99
C VAL A 103 8.86 2.28 5.94
N PHE A 104 8.26 3.10 5.09
CA PHE A 104 6.81 3.17 4.88
C PHE A 104 6.54 3.01 3.39
N ALA A 105 5.53 2.23 3.05
CA ALA A 105 5.15 2.02 1.66
C ALA A 105 3.64 2.08 1.49
N CYS A 106 3.19 2.72 0.43
CA CYS A 106 1.78 2.87 0.09
C CYS A 106 1.51 2.38 -1.32
N GLN A 107 0.42 1.64 -1.49
CA GLN A 107 -0.09 1.26 -2.80
C GLN A 107 -0.87 2.41 -3.45
N PHE A 108 -1.58 3.17 -2.65
CA PHE A 108 -2.32 4.35 -3.13
C PHE A 108 -1.40 5.56 -3.29
N HIS A 109 -1.95 6.61 -3.90
CA HIS A 109 -1.24 7.87 -4.11
C HIS A 109 -1.70 8.92 -3.09
N PRO A 110 -0.95 9.16 -2.00
CA PRO A 110 -1.33 10.17 -1.02
C PRO A 110 -1.51 11.57 -1.66
N GLU A 111 -0.64 11.92 -2.60
CA GLU A 111 -0.67 13.21 -3.29
C GLU A 111 -1.94 13.42 -4.13
N LYS A 112 -2.66 12.35 -4.44
CA LYS A 112 -3.93 12.37 -5.18
C LYS A 112 -5.13 12.05 -4.31
N SER A 113 -4.95 11.94 -3.00
CA SER A 113 -5.97 11.49 -2.07
C SER A 113 -6.58 12.63 -1.25
N SER A 114 -6.59 13.86 -1.78
CA SER A 114 -7.23 15.03 -1.18
C SER A 114 -6.72 15.31 0.24
N GLU A 115 -7.59 15.77 1.14
CA GLU A 115 -7.20 16.13 2.51
C GLU A 115 -6.66 14.95 3.32
N ILE A 116 -7.23 13.77 3.13
CA ILE A 116 -6.74 12.55 3.78
C ILE A 116 -5.30 12.26 3.36
N GLY A 117 -5.02 12.39 2.06
CA GLY A 117 -3.66 12.19 1.55
C GLY A 117 -2.67 13.21 2.09
N LEU A 118 -3.06 14.47 2.17
CA LEU A 118 -2.21 15.52 2.75
C LEU A 118 -1.91 15.25 4.23
N LYS A 119 -2.90 14.77 4.99
CA LYS A 119 -2.70 14.41 6.38
C LYS A 119 -1.74 13.24 6.54
N ILE A 120 -1.84 12.24 5.67
CA ILE A 120 -0.92 11.11 5.67
C ILE A 120 0.52 11.58 5.40
N LEU A 121 0.69 12.46 4.41
CA LEU A 121 2.01 13.03 4.09
C LEU A 121 2.55 13.86 5.26
N LYS A 122 1.69 14.64 5.92
CA LYS A 122 2.07 15.41 7.11
C LYS A 122 2.52 14.46 8.22
N ASN A 123 1.79 13.39 8.46
CA ASN A 123 2.18 12.39 9.46
C ASN A 123 3.57 11.82 9.16
N PHE A 124 3.84 11.52 7.90
CA PHE A 124 5.15 11.02 7.48
C PHE A 124 6.27 12.01 7.79
N VAL A 125 6.07 13.28 7.46
CA VAL A 125 7.07 14.33 7.70
C VAL A 125 7.37 14.51 9.20
N GLU A 126 6.37 14.26 10.04
CA GLU A 126 6.49 14.42 11.50
C GLU A 126 7.04 13.18 12.22
N LEU A 127 7.32 12.12 11.52
CA LEU A 127 7.87 10.89 12.12
C LEU A 127 9.35 10.98 12.48
#